data_674d2cf86e19f7e4ad98db046cb0e3d0
#
_entry.id   674d2cf86e19f7e4ad98db046cb0e3d0
#
_cell.length_a   1.000
_cell.length_b   1.000
_cell.length_c   1.000
_cell.angle_alpha   90.00
_cell.angle_beta   90.00
_cell.angle_gamma   90.00
#
_symmetry.space_group_name_H-M   'P 1'
#
loop_
_entity.id
_entity.type
_entity.pdbx_description
1 polymer ?
#
loop_
_entity_poly.entity_id
_entity_poly.type
_entity_poly.pdbx_seq_one_letter_code
_entity_poly.pdbx_strand_id
1 'polypeptide(L)'
;MAKKTIDDIQVKGLRVLVRCDFNVPMKDGKITNDKRIVAALPTIKKLIADGGKVILCSHLGKPKNGPEEKFSLAPVAVRLSELLGQPVVFANDDDVVGENAKAAVAAMKDGDVVLLQNTRFRKEETKNIEDFSRELASLADCYVDDAFGSCHRAHCSTEGVTKFLSPCVAGYLIGKELSIMGKALENADRPFVAVLGGAKVVDKLNVIDNMLEKVDTLIIGGGMAFTFLKAKGYGVGHSLLDESKIEYCAEMMKKAEQKGVKLLLPVDTVCVPSFPDPIDAPVETKIVPVDAIPDDMEGCDIGPKSCELFADAIKSAKTVIWNGPMGVFENPTLAAGTLAVAKALAESEAVTIIGGGDSAAAVEQMGLGDKMTHISTGGGASLEYLEGKVLPGVACLDEK
;
A
#
# COMPACT_ATOMS: atom_id res chain seq x y z
N MET A 1 8.64 7.46 16.43
CA MET A 1 9.95 7.05 16.99
C MET A 1 10.74 6.29 15.93
N ALA A 2 12.04 6.53 15.80
CA ALA A 2 12.87 5.88 14.79
C ALA A 2 13.12 4.42 15.17
N LYS A 3 12.86 3.51 14.25
CA LYS A 3 13.11 2.07 14.43
C LYS A 3 14.53 1.72 14.02
N LYS A 4 15.14 0.74 14.73
CA LYS A 4 16.39 0.13 14.27
C LYS A 4 16.20 -0.52 12.92
N THR A 5 17.24 -0.50 12.10
CA THR A 5 17.29 -1.12 10.79
C THR A 5 18.38 -2.19 10.75
N ILE A 6 18.48 -2.89 9.64
CA ILE A 6 19.56 -3.88 9.43
C ILE A 6 20.98 -3.30 9.52
N ASP A 7 21.14 -1.97 9.39
CA ASP A 7 22.42 -1.29 9.57
C ASP A 7 22.81 -1.14 11.04
N ASP A 8 21.86 -1.31 11.96
CA ASP A 8 22.09 -1.17 13.41
C ASP A 8 22.43 -2.51 14.10
N ILE A 9 22.55 -3.62 13.33
CA ILE A 9 22.84 -4.97 13.87
C ILE A 9 23.99 -5.65 13.15
N GLN A 10 24.59 -6.63 13.83
CA GLN A 10 25.64 -7.50 13.27
C GLN A 10 25.05 -8.89 13.02
N VAL A 11 25.10 -9.37 11.77
CA VAL A 11 24.43 -10.63 11.38
C VAL A 11 25.39 -11.74 10.94
N LYS A 12 26.71 -11.49 10.92
CA LYS A 12 27.70 -12.49 10.48
C LYS A 12 27.58 -13.79 11.26
N GLY A 13 27.34 -14.87 10.55
CA GLY A 13 27.16 -16.20 11.12
C GLY A 13 25.79 -16.45 11.78
N LEU A 14 24.96 -15.44 11.92
CA LEU A 14 23.61 -15.56 12.50
C LEU A 14 22.58 -16.01 11.47
N ARG A 15 21.61 -16.78 11.94
CA ARG A 15 20.40 -17.11 11.20
C ARG A 15 19.41 -15.94 11.32
N VAL A 16 19.07 -15.32 10.20
CA VAL A 16 18.23 -14.13 10.15
C VAL A 16 16.89 -14.47 9.51
N LEU A 17 15.82 -14.48 10.29
CA LEU A 17 14.46 -14.61 9.74
C LEU A 17 14.01 -13.28 9.16
N VAL A 18 13.76 -13.25 7.86
CA VAL A 18 13.34 -12.04 7.13
C VAL A 18 11.91 -12.20 6.63
N ARG A 19 11.00 -11.37 7.10
CA ARG A 19 9.63 -11.32 6.59
C ARG A 19 9.57 -10.42 5.37
N CYS A 20 9.26 -11.01 4.23
CA CYS A 20 9.09 -10.33 2.95
C CYS A 20 7.62 -10.37 2.49
N ASP A 21 7.23 -9.47 1.60
CA ASP A 21 5.94 -9.52 0.91
C ASP A 21 6.12 -10.04 -0.51
N PHE A 22 6.07 -11.36 -0.67
CA PHE A 22 6.10 -12.06 -1.95
C PHE A 22 4.70 -12.47 -2.43
N ASN A 23 3.68 -11.78 -1.99
CA ASN A 23 2.32 -11.97 -2.48
C ASN A 23 2.17 -11.36 -3.88
N VAL A 24 2.86 -11.96 -4.83
CA VAL A 24 2.92 -11.55 -6.25
C VAL A 24 1.72 -12.09 -7.02
N PRO A 25 1.26 -11.39 -8.08
CA PRO A 25 0.22 -11.90 -8.97
C PRO A 25 0.76 -13.07 -9.79
N MET A 26 -0.05 -14.12 -9.85
CA MET A 26 0.26 -15.37 -10.54
C MET A 26 -0.78 -15.67 -11.62
N LYS A 27 -0.34 -16.15 -12.77
CA LYS A 27 -1.21 -16.70 -13.82
C LYS A 27 -0.57 -17.97 -14.37
N ASP A 28 -1.32 -19.05 -14.40
CA ASP A 28 -0.88 -20.35 -14.90
C ASP A 28 0.48 -20.82 -14.31
N GLY A 29 0.64 -20.64 -12.98
CA GLY A 29 1.86 -20.97 -12.24
C GLY A 29 3.06 -20.04 -12.48
N LYS A 30 2.88 -18.96 -13.25
CA LYS A 30 3.94 -17.99 -13.56
C LYS A 30 3.69 -16.64 -12.87
N ILE A 31 4.75 -16.01 -12.38
CA ILE A 31 4.72 -14.67 -11.84
C ILE A 31 4.50 -13.67 -12.99
N THR A 32 3.44 -12.86 -12.91
CA THR A 32 3.13 -11.84 -13.92
C THR A 32 3.69 -10.46 -13.57
N ASN A 33 4.03 -10.23 -12.29
CA ASN A 33 4.68 -9.01 -11.83
C ASN A 33 5.55 -9.34 -10.61
N ASP A 34 6.85 -9.06 -10.68
CA ASP A 34 7.83 -9.38 -9.65
C ASP A 34 8.30 -8.17 -8.83
N LYS A 35 7.65 -7.00 -8.96
CA LYS A 35 8.04 -5.75 -8.28
C LYS A 35 8.23 -5.92 -6.78
N ARG A 36 7.40 -6.72 -6.12
CA ARG A 36 7.51 -7.00 -4.67
C ARG A 36 8.77 -7.79 -4.33
N ILE A 37 9.16 -8.72 -5.20
CA ILE A 37 10.41 -9.47 -5.03
C ILE A 37 11.60 -8.54 -5.20
N VAL A 38 11.59 -7.72 -6.25
CA VAL A 38 12.64 -6.73 -6.53
C VAL A 38 12.78 -5.73 -5.38
N ALA A 39 11.68 -5.29 -4.79
CA ALA A 39 11.68 -4.35 -3.67
C ALA A 39 12.37 -4.89 -2.41
N ALA A 40 12.37 -6.20 -2.18
CA ALA A 40 13.04 -6.84 -1.05
C ALA A 40 14.54 -7.09 -1.27
N LEU A 41 15.03 -7.03 -2.53
CA LEU A 41 16.41 -7.38 -2.85
C LEU A 41 17.47 -6.53 -2.10
N PRO A 42 17.31 -5.22 -1.90
CA PRO A 42 18.31 -4.44 -1.17
C PRO A 42 18.57 -4.98 0.23
N THR A 43 17.53 -5.31 0.98
CA THR A 43 17.63 -5.91 2.32
C THR A 43 18.29 -7.28 2.26
N ILE A 44 17.83 -8.14 1.36
CA ILE A 44 18.38 -9.51 1.22
C ILE A 44 19.87 -9.47 0.86
N LYS A 45 20.25 -8.66 -0.14
CA LYS A 45 21.64 -8.51 -0.58
C LYS A 45 22.56 -7.98 0.53
N LYS A 46 22.08 -7.02 1.32
CA LYS A 46 22.83 -6.48 2.46
C LYS A 46 23.10 -7.57 3.49
N LEU A 47 22.09 -8.34 3.89
CA LEU A 47 22.24 -9.42 4.86
C LEU A 47 23.18 -10.53 4.35
N ILE A 48 23.12 -10.87 3.06
CA ILE A 48 24.07 -11.81 2.42
C ILE A 48 25.50 -11.26 2.50
N ALA A 49 25.69 -9.99 2.10
CA ALA A 49 27.00 -9.35 2.09
C ALA A 49 27.62 -9.24 3.50
N ASP A 50 26.79 -9.09 4.51
CA ASP A 50 27.21 -9.05 5.91
C ASP A 50 27.46 -10.46 6.52
N GLY A 51 27.31 -11.52 5.72
CA GLY A 51 27.57 -12.91 6.13
C GLY A 51 26.45 -13.52 6.97
N GLY A 52 25.24 -13.01 6.91
CA GLY A 52 24.05 -13.60 7.52
C GLY A 52 23.61 -14.87 6.79
N LYS A 53 22.99 -15.81 7.51
CA LYS A 53 22.26 -16.97 6.96
C LYS A 53 20.81 -16.56 6.81
N VAL A 54 20.37 -16.24 5.59
CA VAL A 54 19.12 -15.52 5.32
C VAL A 54 17.96 -16.50 5.14
N ILE A 55 17.00 -16.48 6.06
CA ILE A 55 15.80 -17.31 6.04
C ILE A 55 14.62 -16.41 5.69
N LEU A 56 14.09 -16.55 4.47
CA LEU A 56 12.97 -15.75 3.97
C LEU A 56 11.67 -16.44 4.29
N CYS A 57 10.67 -15.68 4.76
CA CYS A 57 9.30 -16.12 4.91
C CYS A 57 8.32 -15.10 4.32
N SER A 58 7.25 -15.60 3.74
CA SER A 58 6.19 -14.77 3.16
C SER A 58 4.88 -15.54 3.07
N HIS A 59 3.80 -14.80 2.85
CA HIS A 59 2.53 -15.35 2.41
C HIS A 59 2.36 -15.20 0.89
N LEU A 60 1.49 -16.03 0.31
CA LEU A 60 1.01 -15.92 -1.06
C LEU A 60 -0.47 -16.27 -1.09
N GLY A 61 -1.29 -15.33 -1.58
CA GLY A 61 -2.74 -15.52 -1.70
C GLY A 61 -3.46 -15.75 -0.37
N LYS A 62 -4.59 -16.43 -0.46
CA LYS A 62 -5.46 -16.75 0.68
C LYS A 62 -5.88 -18.24 0.62
N PRO A 63 -4.98 -19.19 0.93
CA PRO A 63 -5.35 -20.60 1.01
C PRO A 63 -6.43 -20.80 2.08
N LYS A 64 -7.48 -21.52 1.74
CA LYS A 64 -8.64 -21.74 2.65
C LYS A 64 -8.58 -23.10 3.34
N ASN A 65 -8.00 -24.09 2.68
CA ASN A 65 -8.04 -25.50 3.09
C ASN A 65 -6.67 -26.06 3.49
N GLY A 66 -5.71 -25.20 3.85
CA GLY A 66 -4.32 -25.59 4.11
C GLY A 66 -3.46 -25.49 2.85
N PRO A 67 -2.45 -26.36 2.68
CA PRO A 67 -1.55 -26.35 1.54
C PRO A 67 -2.29 -26.54 0.20
N GLU A 68 -2.05 -25.63 -0.74
CA GLU A 68 -2.57 -25.66 -2.11
C GLU A 68 -1.42 -25.29 -3.06
N GLU A 69 -1.11 -26.12 -4.05
CA GLU A 69 0.03 -25.95 -4.96
C GLU A 69 0.06 -24.56 -5.66
N LYS A 70 -1.13 -24.06 -6.06
CA LYS A 70 -1.26 -22.72 -6.68
C LYS A 70 -0.79 -21.56 -5.78
N PHE A 71 -0.66 -21.80 -4.48
CA PHE A 71 -0.16 -20.84 -3.50
C PHE A 71 1.24 -21.21 -2.96
N SER A 72 1.94 -22.16 -3.60
CA SER A 72 3.31 -22.47 -3.28
C SER A 72 4.26 -21.33 -3.65
N LEU A 73 5.25 -21.08 -2.79
CA LEU A 73 6.31 -20.10 -3.04
C LEU A 73 7.45 -20.65 -3.93
N ALA A 74 7.36 -21.88 -4.44
CA ALA A 74 8.36 -22.45 -5.32
C ALA A 74 8.73 -21.56 -6.54
N PRO A 75 7.78 -20.96 -7.28
CA PRO A 75 8.10 -20.03 -8.36
C PRO A 75 8.84 -18.77 -7.89
N VAL A 76 8.58 -18.32 -6.66
CA VAL A 76 9.28 -17.18 -6.06
C VAL A 76 10.74 -17.53 -5.77
N ALA A 77 11.02 -18.75 -5.26
CA ALA A 77 12.39 -19.21 -5.04
C ALA A 77 13.23 -19.23 -6.33
N VAL A 78 12.64 -19.69 -7.42
CA VAL A 78 13.28 -19.68 -8.75
C VAL A 78 13.60 -18.24 -9.17
N ARG A 79 12.60 -17.35 -9.09
CA ARG A 79 12.79 -15.94 -9.48
C ARG A 79 13.81 -15.21 -8.61
N LEU A 80 13.82 -15.47 -7.30
CA LEU A 80 14.81 -14.94 -6.38
C LEU A 80 16.24 -15.41 -6.73
N SER A 81 16.40 -16.70 -7.06
CA SER A 81 17.71 -17.25 -7.47
C SER A 81 18.26 -16.53 -8.71
N GLU A 82 17.40 -16.24 -9.70
CA GLU A 82 17.76 -15.48 -10.89
C GLU A 82 18.21 -14.04 -10.53
N LEU A 83 17.42 -13.34 -9.72
CA LEU A 83 17.67 -11.95 -9.35
C LEU A 83 18.86 -11.75 -8.42
N LEU A 84 19.15 -12.74 -7.57
CA LEU A 84 20.30 -12.71 -6.66
C LEU A 84 21.58 -13.20 -7.34
N GLY A 85 21.47 -13.97 -8.44
CA GLY A 85 22.60 -14.59 -9.11
C GLY A 85 23.26 -15.71 -8.29
N GLN A 86 22.52 -16.27 -7.32
CA GLN A 86 22.94 -17.39 -6.48
C GLN A 86 21.76 -18.29 -6.13
N PRO A 87 22.01 -19.57 -5.74
CA PRO A 87 20.93 -20.47 -5.35
C PRO A 87 20.14 -19.97 -4.15
N VAL A 88 18.81 -20.05 -4.23
CA VAL A 88 17.87 -19.95 -3.12
C VAL A 88 17.29 -21.33 -2.88
N VAL A 89 17.57 -21.90 -1.72
CA VAL A 89 17.03 -23.22 -1.34
C VAL A 89 15.58 -23.06 -0.96
N PHE A 90 14.68 -23.69 -1.70
CA PHE A 90 13.27 -23.73 -1.34
C PHE A 90 13.00 -24.85 -0.34
N ALA A 91 12.65 -24.49 0.89
CA ALA A 91 12.25 -25.46 1.90
C ALA A 91 10.79 -25.86 1.65
N ASN A 92 10.60 -26.84 0.77
CA ASN A 92 9.27 -27.35 0.41
C ASN A 92 8.72 -28.21 1.56
N ASP A 93 7.98 -27.55 2.46
CA ASP A 93 7.45 -28.15 3.66
C ASP A 93 6.07 -27.58 3.96
N ASP A 94 5.03 -28.40 3.83
CA ASP A 94 3.64 -27.96 3.99
C ASP A 94 3.34 -27.52 5.43
N ASP A 95 4.12 -28.00 6.41
CA ASP A 95 4.05 -27.54 7.80
C ASP A 95 4.81 -26.21 8.03
N VAL A 96 5.45 -25.66 6.99
CA VAL A 96 6.26 -24.43 6.98
C VAL A 96 7.53 -24.53 7.85
N VAL A 97 7.44 -25.10 9.04
CA VAL A 97 8.55 -25.34 10.00
C VAL A 97 8.68 -26.83 10.31
N GLY A 98 8.45 -27.67 9.32
CA GLY A 98 8.62 -29.12 9.45
C GLY A 98 10.07 -29.57 9.28
N GLU A 99 10.27 -30.86 9.07
CA GLU A 99 11.60 -31.48 9.01
C GLU A 99 12.43 -30.97 7.82
N ASN A 100 11.80 -30.75 6.65
CA ASN A 100 12.49 -30.22 5.47
C ASN A 100 13.00 -28.81 5.70
N ALA A 101 12.20 -27.95 6.33
CA ALA A 101 12.58 -26.57 6.65
C ALA A 101 13.74 -26.55 7.67
N LYS A 102 13.65 -27.35 8.73
CA LYS A 102 14.71 -27.48 9.74
C LYS A 102 16.02 -27.99 9.14
N ALA A 103 15.95 -29.02 8.28
CA ALA A 103 17.12 -29.57 7.60
C ALA A 103 17.78 -28.55 6.66
N ALA A 104 16.98 -27.82 5.87
CA ALA A 104 17.48 -26.77 4.99
C ALA A 104 18.20 -25.67 5.78
N VAL A 105 17.61 -25.20 6.88
CA VAL A 105 18.21 -24.18 7.74
C VAL A 105 19.47 -24.68 8.44
N ALA A 106 19.49 -25.92 8.92
CA ALA A 106 20.67 -26.52 9.58
C ALA A 106 21.89 -26.66 8.64
N ALA A 107 21.63 -26.80 7.34
CA ALA A 107 22.70 -26.94 6.32
C ALA A 107 23.27 -25.60 5.86
N MET A 108 22.72 -24.45 6.26
CA MET A 108 23.14 -23.12 5.78
C MET A 108 24.56 -22.75 6.21
N LYS A 109 25.27 -22.12 5.28
CA LYS A 109 26.54 -21.40 5.50
C LYS A 109 26.28 -19.87 5.43
N ASP A 110 27.26 -19.10 5.85
CA ASP A 110 27.22 -17.64 5.77
C ASP A 110 27.00 -17.20 4.32
N GLY A 111 25.99 -16.35 4.11
CA GLY A 111 25.57 -15.86 2.78
C GLY A 111 24.54 -16.74 2.06
N ASP A 112 24.23 -17.93 2.57
CA ASP A 112 23.19 -18.78 1.99
C ASP A 112 21.78 -18.20 2.21
N VAL A 113 20.87 -18.54 1.29
CA VAL A 113 19.46 -18.10 1.33
C VAL A 113 18.54 -19.31 1.28
N VAL A 114 17.64 -19.40 2.24
CA VAL A 114 16.53 -20.36 2.28
C VAL A 114 15.22 -19.61 2.19
N LEU A 115 14.26 -20.05 1.37
CA LEU A 115 12.89 -19.58 1.35
C LEU A 115 11.98 -20.66 1.94
N LEU A 116 11.26 -20.32 3.00
CA LEU A 116 10.23 -21.19 3.58
C LEU A 116 9.00 -21.27 2.68
N GLN A 117 8.17 -22.28 2.88
CA GLN A 117 6.87 -22.39 2.23
C GLN A 117 5.91 -21.33 2.76
N ASN A 118 4.81 -21.11 2.06
CA ASN A 118 3.78 -20.12 2.34
C ASN A 118 3.30 -20.20 3.81
N THR A 119 3.55 -19.14 4.59
CA THR A 119 3.20 -19.11 6.02
C THR A 119 1.72 -19.34 6.26
N ARG A 120 0.84 -18.99 5.30
CA ARG A 120 -0.61 -19.20 5.38
C ARG A 120 -1.07 -20.63 5.10
N PHE A 121 -0.15 -21.56 4.82
CA PHE A 121 -0.49 -22.98 4.87
C PHE A 121 -0.83 -23.41 6.30
N ARG A 122 -0.28 -22.69 7.27
CA ARG A 122 -0.65 -22.84 8.70
C ARG A 122 -1.79 -21.87 9.04
N LYS A 123 -2.89 -22.42 9.55
CA LYS A 123 -4.08 -21.63 9.98
C LYS A 123 -3.78 -20.72 11.16
N GLU A 124 -2.77 -21.04 11.92
CA GLU A 124 -2.25 -20.31 13.08
C GLU A 124 -1.68 -18.95 12.66
N GLU A 125 -1.12 -18.83 11.45
CA GLU A 125 -0.44 -17.63 10.96
C GLU A 125 -1.30 -16.36 11.11
N THR A 126 -2.51 -16.38 10.57
CA THR A 126 -3.39 -15.20 10.57
C THR A 126 -4.08 -14.95 11.90
N LYS A 127 -4.03 -15.92 12.81
CA LYS A 127 -4.59 -15.82 14.16
C LYS A 127 -3.55 -15.44 15.20
N ASN A 128 -2.30 -15.29 14.79
CA ASN A 128 -1.16 -14.96 15.66
C ASN A 128 -0.99 -15.93 16.82
N ILE A 129 -1.13 -17.22 16.54
CA ILE A 129 -1.04 -18.27 17.58
C ILE A 129 0.43 -18.42 18.02
N GLU A 130 0.63 -18.37 19.34
CA GLU A 130 1.95 -18.34 19.96
C GLU A 130 2.84 -19.52 19.59
N ASP A 131 2.29 -20.74 19.53
CA ASP A 131 3.04 -21.96 19.23
C ASP A 131 3.71 -21.87 17.83
N PHE A 132 2.98 -21.44 16.81
CA PHE A 132 3.54 -21.28 15.48
C PHE A 132 4.54 -20.11 15.41
N SER A 133 4.30 -19.04 16.15
CA SER A 133 5.28 -17.95 16.28
C SER A 133 6.58 -18.44 16.90
N ARG A 134 6.51 -19.30 17.91
CA ARG A 134 7.66 -19.94 18.57
C ARG A 134 8.38 -20.91 17.63
N GLU A 135 7.63 -21.70 16.84
CA GLU A 135 8.21 -22.58 15.82
C GLU A 135 9.00 -21.78 14.79
N LEU A 136 8.44 -20.70 14.21
CA LEU A 136 9.14 -19.80 13.28
C LEU A 136 10.42 -19.23 13.91
N ALA A 137 10.31 -18.72 15.14
CA ALA A 137 11.44 -18.16 15.86
C ALA A 137 12.55 -19.16 16.13
N SER A 138 12.24 -20.45 16.30
CA SER A 138 13.24 -21.50 16.54
C SER A 138 14.23 -21.68 15.40
N LEU A 139 13.89 -21.24 14.20
CA LEU A 139 14.77 -21.32 13.02
C LEU A 139 15.85 -20.24 12.99
N ALA A 140 15.77 -19.17 13.80
CA ALA A 140 16.59 -17.99 13.65
C ALA A 140 17.13 -17.46 14.99
N ASP A 141 18.08 -16.55 14.89
CA ASP A 141 18.74 -15.89 16.02
C ASP A 141 18.27 -14.42 16.14
N CYS A 142 17.82 -13.81 15.04
CA CYS A 142 17.25 -12.46 15.01
C CYS A 142 16.19 -12.34 13.90
N TYR A 143 15.47 -11.21 13.90
CA TYR A 143 14.33 -10.99 13.01
C TYR A 143 14.44 -9.66 12.26
N VAL A 144 14.07 -9.68 10.99
CA VAL A 144 13.94 -8.50 10.13
C VAL A 144 12.55 -8.48 9.50
N ASP A 145 11.80 -7.41 9.71
CA ASP A 145 10.58 -7.17 8.92
C ASP A 145 10.87 -6.24 7.74
N ASP A 146 10.55 -6.69 6.55
CA ASP A 146 10.67 -5.92 5.31
C ASP A 146 9.39 -5.98 4.47
N ALA A 147 8.26 -6.27 5.11
CA ALA A 147 6.97 -6.49 4.48
C ALA A 147 5.95 -5.42 4.90
N PHE A 148 6.20 -4.15 4.56
CA PHE A 148 5.33 -3.04 4.96
C PHE A 148 3.84 -3.28 4.64
N GLY A 149 3.54 -3.87 3.47
CA GLY A 149 2.17 -4.24 3.09
C GLY A 149 1.45 -5.20 4.03
N SER A 150 2.17 -5.88 4.90
CA SER A 150 1.62 -6.82 5.89
C SER A 150 1.63 -6.28 7.32
N CYS A 151 2.30 -5.14 7.58
CA CYS A 151 2.53 -4.61 8.92
C CYS A 151 1.26 -4.16 9.67
N HIS A 152 0.16 -3.93 8.94
CA HIS A 152 -1.15 -3.59 9.56
C HIS A 152 -1.83 -4.78 10.23
N ARG A 153 -1.26 -5.99 10.14
CA ARG A 153 -1.83 -7.22 10.70
C ARG A 153 -0.89 -7.85 11.69
N ALA A 154 -1.38 -8.13 12.89
CA ALA A 154 -0.67 -8.93 13.86
C ALA A 154 -0.80 -10.42 13.48
N HIS A 155 0.15 -10.92 12.67
CA HIS A 155 0.26 -12.33 12.30
C HIS A 155 1.48 -12.96 12.99
N CYS A 156 1.59 -14.30 12.99
CA CYS A 156 2.74 -14.97 13.57
C CYS A 156 4.05 -14.49 12.98
N SER A 157 4.14 -14.39 11.64
CA SER A 157 5.37 -14.00 10.93
C SER A 157 5.66 -12.50 10.91
N THR A 158 4.73 -11.63 11.31
CA THR A 158 4.90 -10.16 11.32
C THR A 158 5.06 -9.59 12.73
N GLU A 159 4.33 -10.11 13.71
CA GLU A 159 4.33 -9.60 15.09
C GLU A 159 4.66 -10.70 16.10
N GLY A 160 3.99 -11.86 16.02
CA GLY A 160 4.10 -12.91 17.03
C GLY A 160 5.53 -13.41 17.23
N VAL A 161 6.31 -13.55 16.15
CA VAL A 161 7.69 -14.04 16.16
C VAL A 161 8.63 -13.12 16.95
N THR A 162 8.34 -11.83 17.03
CA THR A 162 9.18 -10.85 17.74
C THR A 162 9.18 -11.03 19.26
N LYS A 163 8.23 -11.81 19.78
CA LYS A 163 8.20 -12.16 21.21
C LYS A 163 9.29 -13.17 21.61
N PHE A 164 9.91 -13.82 20.62
CA PHE A 164 10.87 -14.92 20.83
C PHE A 164 12.23 -14.67 20.20
N LEU A 165 12.40 -13.58 19.45
CA LEU A 165 13.65 -13.20 18.82
C LEU A 165 14.11 -11.81 19.28
N SER A 166 15.41 -11.61 19.30
CA SER A 166 16.04 -10.30 19.56
C SER A 166 17.44 -10.30 18.97
N PRO A 167 17.84 -9.22 18.25
CA PRO A 167 17.09 -8.02 17.93
C PRO A 167 15.99 -8.26 16.88
N CYS A 168 14.97 -7.37 16.85
CA CYS A 168 13.92 -7.31 15.85
C CYS A 168 13.99 -5.95 15.16
N VAL A 169 14.36 -5.90 13.88
CA VAL A 169 14.65 -4.64 13.20
C VAL A 169 13.92 -4.52 11.86
N ALA A 170 13.85 -3.30 11.32
CA ALA A 170 13.31 -3.03 10.00
C ALA A 170 14.32 -3.32 8.89
N GLY A 171 13.84 -3.89 7.78
CA GLY A 171 14.58 -3.88 6.52
C GLY A 171 14.54 -2.51 5.83
N TYR A 172 15.24 -2.38 4.72
CA TYR A 172 15.33 -1.11 3.98
C TYR A 172 13.99 -0.65 3.39
N LEU A 173 13.11 -1.58 2.98
CA LEU A 173 11.80 -1.24 2.45
C LEU A 173 10.95 -0.57 3.53
N ILE A 174 10.81 -1.19 4.70
CA ILE A 174 10.09 -0.59 5.84
C ILE A 174 10.77 0.71 6.29
N GLY A 175 12.10 0.73 6.39
CA GLY A 175 12.85 1.93 6.75
C GLY A 175 12.56 3.10 5.82
N LYS A 176 12.49 2.87 4.52
CA LYS A 176 12.14 3.86 3.50
C LYS A 176 10.69 4.36 3.66
N GLU A 177 9.73 3.43 3.80
CA GLU A 177 8.31 3.77 4.01
C GLU A 177 8.13 4.66 5.24
N LEU A 178 8.69 4.26 6.38
CA LEU A 178 8.60 5.02 7.63
C LEU A 178 9.30 6.38 7.54
N SER A 179 10.45 6.47 6.87
CA SER A 179 11.18 7.73 6.76
C SER A 179 10.43 8.74 5.88
N ILE A 180 9.83 8.31 4.78
CA ILE A 180 9.13 9.19 3.84
C ILE A 180 7.72 9.51 4.33
N MET A 181 6.90 8.50 4.60
CA MET A 181 5.53 8.70 5.04
C MET A 181 5.47 9.25 6.46
N GLY A 182 6.34 8.78 7.37
CA GLY A 182 6.41 9.29 8.73
C GLY A 182 6.78 10.77 8.77
N LYS A 183 7.81 11.18 8.01
CA LYS A 183 8.16 12.60 7.87
C LYS A 183 6.98 13.43 7.34
N ALA A 184 6.29 12.93 6.32
CA ALA A 184 5.15 13.63 5.74
C ALA A 184 3.97 13.77 6.72
N LEU A 185 3.75 12.78 7.60
CA LEU A 185 2.64 12.80 8.56
C LEU A 185 2.97 13.57 9.85
N GLU A 186 4.24 13.56 10.28
CA GLU A 186 4.66 14.16 11.55
C GLU A 186 5.22 15.57 11.37
N ASN A 187 5.92 15.83 10.26
CA ASN A 187 6.64 17.08 10.04
C ASN A 187 6.75 17.40 8.52
N ALA A 188 5.60 17.55 7.85
CA ALA A 188 5.54 17.89 6.43
C ALA A 188 6.12 19.27 6.13
N ASP A 189 6.86 19.38 5.04
CA ASP A 189 7.17 20.66 4.43
C ASP A 189 5.90 21.27 3.83
N ARG A 190 5.58 22.54 4.18
CA ARG A 190 4.31 23.18 3.83
C ARG A 190 4.45 24.13 2.62
N PRO A 191 3.40 24.32 1.81
CA PRO A 191 2.03 23.78 1.97
C PRO A 191 1.96 22.27 1.81
N PHE A 192 1.15 21.61 2.67
CA PHE A 192 0.88 20.18 2.62
C PHE A 192 -0.51 19.91 2.04
N VAL A 193 -0.57 19.17 0.96
CA VAL A 193 -1.80 18.81 0.24
C VAL A 193 -2.05 17.32 0.34
N ALA A 194 -3.26 16.93 0.72
CA ALA A 194 -3.72 15.53 0.54
C ALA A 194 -4.75 15.47 -0.57
N VAL A 195 -4.60 14.49 -1.46
CA VAL A 195 -5.54 14.17 -2.55
C VAL A 195 -6.14 12.80 -2.25
N LEU A 196 -7.43 12.76 -1.97
CA LEU A 196 -8.17 11.55 -1.67
C LEU A 196 -9.25 11.31 -2.72
N GLY A 197 -9.27 10.10 -3.28
CA GLY A 197 -10.23 9.68 -4.28
C GLY A 197 -10.67 8.24 -4.04
N GLY A 198 -11.26 7.63 -5.07
CA GLY A 198 -11.80 6.28 -5.02
C GLY A 198 -13.32 6.26 -4.98
N ALA A 199 -13.92 5.06 -4.93
CA ALA A 199 -15.35 4.87 -5.14
C ALA A 199 -16.22 5.34 -3.95
N LYS A 200 -15.86 4.95 -2.72
CA LYS A 200 -16.72 5.12 -1.54
C LYS A 200 -16.06 5.91 -0.43
N VAL A 201 -16.80 6.86 0.16
CA VAL A 201 -16.31 7.64 1.31
C VAL A 201 -16.12 6.80 2.55
N VAL A 202 -16.93 5.76 2.75
CA VAL A 202 -16.83 4.85 3.92
C VAL A 202 -15.46 4.21 4.06
N ASP A 203 -14.77 3.97 2.96
CA ASP A 203 -13.45 3.34 2.96
C ASP A 203 -12.33 4.28 3.44
N LYS A 204 -12.62 5.58 3.59
CA LYS A 204 -11.61 6.62 3.89
C LYS A 204 -11.99 7.56 5.04
N LEU A 205 -13.02 7.23 5.83
CA LEU A 205 -13.49 8.10 6.91
C LEU A 205 -12.38 8.54 7.84
N ASN A 206 -11.60 7.59 8.34
CA ASN A 206 -10.51 7.87 9.29
C ASN A 206 -9.34 8.61 8.63
N VAL A 207 -9.09 8.36 7.33
CA VAL A 207 -8.06 9.09 6.58
C VAL A 207 -8.46 10.55 6.43
N ILE A 208 -9.72 10.82 6.05
CA ILE A 208 -10.23 12.20 5.93
C ILE A 208 -10.10 12.92 7.26
N ASP A 209 -10.56 12.31 8.34
CA ASP A 209 -10.52 12.88 9.68
C ASP A 209 -9.08 13.19 10.13
N ASN A 210 -8.15 12.24 9.96
CA ASN A 210 -6.75 12.42 10.31
C ASN A 210 -6.05 13.46 9.43
N MET A 211 -6.35 13.50 8.12
CA MET A 211 -5.74 14.48 7.21
C MET A 211 -6.20 15.92 7.53
N LEU A 212 -7.44 16.13 7.93
CA LEU A 212 -7.93 17.45 8.37
C LEU A 212 -7.18 18.01 9.58
N GLU A 213 -6.51 17.16 10.38
CA GLU A 213 -5.62 17.61 11.47
C GLU A 213 -4.22 18.03 10.99
N LYS A 214 -3.84 17.70 9.75
CA LYS A 214 -2.44 17.74 9.30
C LYS A 214 -2.19 18.63 8.10
N VAL A 215 -3.13 18.72 7.17
CA VAL A 215 -2.91 19.35 5.86
C VAL A 215 -3.35 20.81 5.82
N ASP A 216 -2.79 21.55 4.86
CA ASP A 216 -3.27 22.90 4.53
C ASP A 216 -4.41 22.86 3.52
N THR A 217 -4.39 21.84 2.63
CA THR A 217 -5.44 21.63 1.63
C THR A 217 -5.79 20.14 1.54
N LEU A 218 -7.07 19.84 1.56
CA LEU A 218 -7.62 18.52 1.32
C LEU A 218 -8.44 18.53 0.03
N ILE A 219 -8.04 17.71 -0.94
CA ILE A 219 -8.73 17.50 -2.21
C ILE A 219 -9.51 16.21 -2.13
N ILE A 220 -10.81 16.24 -2.41
CA ILE A 220 -11.69 15.07 -2.50
C ILE A 220 -12.14 14.90 -3.95
N GLY A 221 -11.86 13.75 -4.54
CA GLY A 221 -12.27 13.37 -5.90
C GLY A 221 -12.85 11.96 -5.96
N GLY A 222 -13.03 11.45 -7.17
CA GLY A 222 -13.63 10.13 -7.40
C GLY A 222 -15.09 10.03 -6.99
N GLY A 223 -15.63 8.82 -6.94
CA GLY A 223 -17.01 8.55 -6.58
C GLY A 223 -17.38 9.03 -5.18
N MET A 224 -16.42 9.03 -4.25
CA MET A 224 -16.66 9.52 -2.89
C MET A 224 -17.01 11.01 -2.83
N ALA A 225 -16.63 11.81 -3.83
CA ALA A 225 -16.95 13.24 -3.88
C ALA A 225 -18.45 13.50 -3.97
N PHE A 226 -19.21 12.60 -4.60
CA PHE A 226 -20.67 12.79 -4.76
C PHE A 226 -21.42 12.77 -3.42
N THR A 227 -20.92 12.04 -2.42
CA THR A 227 -21.51 12.12 -1.06
C THR A 227 -21.29 13.50 -0.42
N PHE A 228 -20.12 14.11 -0.64
CA PHE A 228 -19.87 15.51 -0.22
C PHE A 228 -20.74 16.51 -0.99
N LEU A 229 -20.91 16.33 -2.30
CA LEU A 229 -21.76 17.19 -3.12
C LEU A 229 -23.24 17.08 -2.70
N LYS A 230 -23.69 15.87 -2.37
CA LYS A 230 -25.03 15.67 -1.79
C LYS A 230 -25.19 16.36 -0.45
N ALA A 231 -24.17 16.32 0.41
CA ALA A 231 -24.16 17.04 1.69
C ALA A 231 -24.22 18.58 1.51
N LYS A 232 -23.76 19.11 0.37
CA LYS A 232 -23.95 20.52 -0.03
C LYS A 232 -25.37 20.82 -0.55
N GLY A 233 -26.22 19.80 -0.71
CA GLY A 233 -27.60 19.96 -1.21
C GLY A 233 -27.74 19.79 -2.73
N TYR A 234 -26.70 19.34 -3.45
CA TYR A 234 -26.76 19.15 -4.89
C TYR A 234 -27.44 17.82 -5.27
N GLY A 235 -28.10 17.79 -6.44
CA GLY A 235 -28.51 16.55 -7.09
C GLY A 235 -27.29 15.85 -7.67
N VAL A 236 -27.19 14.51 -7.51
CA VAL A 236 -26.05 13.73 -7.98
C VAL A 236 -26.43 12.67 -9.02
N GLY A 237 -27.70 12.69 -9.50
CA GLY A 237 -28.19 11.69 -10.45
C GLY A 237 -28.03 10.27 -9.94
N HIS A 238 -27.56 9.37 -10.82
CA HIS A 238 -27.26 7.99 -10.49
C HIS A 238 -25.81 7.77 -10.00
N SER A 239 -25.07 8.87 -9.75
CA SER A 239 -23.67 8.77 -9.27
C SER A 239 -23.58 7.99 -7.96
N LEU A 240 -22.41 7.39 -7.72
CA LEU A 240 -22.14 6.67 -6.47
C LEU A 240 -22.47 7.56 -5.26
N LEU A 241 -23.32 7.06 -4.38
CA LEU A 241 -23.75 7.79 -3.18
C LEU A 241 -23.77 6.86 -1.98
N ASP A 242 -23.15 7.30 -0.89
CA ASP A 242 -23.28 6.67 0.41
C ASP A 242 -24.22 7.52 1.28
N GLU A 243 -25.52 7.24 1.20
CA GLU A 243 -26.55 8.00 1.92
C GLU A 243 -26.30 8.04 3.42
N SER A 244 -25.75 6.94 3.99
CA SER A 244 -25.46 6.83 5.42
C SER A 244 -24.34 7.77 5.88
N LYS A 245 -23.60 8.39 4.95
CA LYS A 245 -22.43 9.24 5.21
C LYS A 245 -22.61 10.71 4.82
N ILE A 246 -23.78 11.10 4.41
CA ILE A 246 -24.07 12.50 4.06
C ILE A 246 -23.84 13.43 5.26
N GLU A 247 -24.36 13.07 6.44
CA GLU A 247 -24.12 13.82 7.68
C GLU A 247 -22.62 13.90 8.02
N TYR A 248 -21.92 12.79 7.94
CA TYR A 248 -20.46 12.76 8.16
C TYR A 248 -19.72 13.72 7.21
N CYS A 249 -20.09 13.74 5.91
CA CYS A 249 -19.46 14.64 4.95
C CYS A 249 -19.73 16.13 5.30
N ALA A 250 -20.95 16.44 5.75
CA ALA A 250 -21.29 17.80 6.23
C ALA A 250 -20.45 18.19 7.46
N GLU A 251 -20.28 17.29 8.41
CA GLU A 251 -19.41 17.49 9.58
C GLU A 251 -17.96 17.72 9.19
N MET A 252 -17.41 16.94 8.23
CA MET A 252 -16.02 17.08 7.76
C MET A 252 -15.81 18.40 7.02
N MET A 253 -16.78 18.88 6.24
CA MET A 253 -16.71 20.21 5.63
C MET A 253 -16.65 21.31 6.70
N LYS A 254 -17.50 21.22 7.73
CA LYS A 254 -17.48 22.14 8.87
C LYS A 254 -16.19 22.07 9.66
N LYS A 255 -15.65 20.84 9.89
CA LYS A 255 -14.37 20.64 10.55
C LYS A 255 -13.22 21.28 9.77
N ALA A 256 -13.19 21.12 8.45
CA ALA A 256 -12.21 21.76 7.57
C ALA A 256 -12.24 23.30 7.73
N GLU A 257 -13.41 23.91 7.70
CA GLU A 257 -13.56 25.35 7.90
C GLU A 257 -13.05 25.80 9.28
N GLN A 258 -13.45 25.10 10.35
CA GLN A 258 -13.00 25.39 11.72
C GLN A 258 -11.48 25.28 11.91
N LYS A 259 -10.84 24.36 11.18
CA LYS A 259 -9.41 24.13 11.20
C LYS A 259 -8.63 25.04 10.23
N GLY A 260 -9.30 25.82 9.41
CA GLY A 260 -8.67 26.62 8.36
C GLY A 260 -8.06 25.79 7.24
N VAL A 261 -8.51 24.54 7.07
CA VAL A 261 -8.09 23.66 5.98
C VAL A 261 -8.91 23.97 4.73
N LYS A 262 -8.24 24.20 3.61
CA LYS A 262 -8.91 24.42 2.32
C LYS A 262 -9.42 23.06 1.79
N LEU A 263 -10.71 22.80 1.91
CA LEU A 263 -11.34 21.62 1.32
C LEU A 263 -11.76 21.91 -0.11
N LEU A 264 -11.20 21.19 -1.08
CA LEU A 264 -11.53 21.29 -2.50
C LEU A 264 -12.36 20.08 -2.93
N LEU A 265 -13.52 20.38 -3.50
CA LEU A 265 -14.40 19.42 -4.16
C LEU A 265 -14.40 19.70 -5.66
N PRO A 266 -14.77 18.73 -6.52
CA PRO A 266 -14.97 18.98 -7.93
C PRO A 266 -15.98 20.11 -8.16
N VAL A 267 -15.78 20.91 -9.20
CA VAL A 267 -16.69 21.97 -9.65
C VAL A 267 -17.42 21.60 -10.93
N ASP A 268 -16.89 20.60 -11.64
CA ASP A 268 -17.50 19.97 -12.81
C ASP A 268 -17.18 18.48 -12.82
N THR A 269 -17.95 17.70 -13.55
CA THR A 269 -17.81 16.25 -13.64
C THR A 269 -18.11 15.76 -15.04
N VAL A 270 -17.48 14.64 -15.42
CA VAL A 270 -17.74 13.87 -16.64
C VAL A 270 -18.81 12.84 -16.32
N CYS A 271 -20.00 13.03 -16.87
CA CYS A 271 -21.13 12.13 -16.70
C CYS A 271 -21.28 11.18 -17.88
N VAL A 272 -21.81 10.00 -17.58
CA VAL A 272 -22.20 8.96 -18.54
C VAL A 272 -23.67 8.58 -18.33
N PRO A 273 -24.40 8.11 -19.35
CA PRO A 273 -25.79 7.65 -19.19
C PRO A 273 -25.89 6.33 -18.41
N SER A 274 -24.84 5.50 -18.43
CA SER A 274 -24.71 4.28 -17.63
C SER A 274 -23.25 3.90 -17.45
N PHE A 275 -22.93 3.24 -16.33
CA PHE A 275 -21.57 2.73 -16.07
C PHE A 275 -21.12 1.78 -17.18
N PRO A 276 -19.88 1.92 -17.70
CA PRO A 276 -19.38 1.07 -18.78
C PRO A 276 -19.27 -0.39 -18.33
N ASP A 277 -19.82 -1.29 -19.15
CA ASP A 277 -19.69 -2.75 -19.00
C ASP A 277 -19.41 -3.38 -20.38
N PRO A 278 -18.21 -3.96 -20.61
CA PRO A 278 -17.07 -4.03 -19.67
C PRO A 278 -16.51 -2.63 -19.33
N ILE A 279 -15.73 -2.55 -18.24
CA ILE A 279 -15.26 -1.27 -17.67
C ILE A 279 -14.50 -0.38 -18.67
N ASP A 280 -13.82 -0.97 -19.65
CA ASP A 280 -13.07 -0.31 -20.73
C ASP A 280 -13.89 -0.03 -22.00
N ALA A 281 -15.19 -0.34 -21.98
CA ALA A 281 -16.06 -0.09 -23.12
C ALA A 281 -16.15 1.39 -23.47
N PRO A 282 -16.20 1.78 -24.76
CA PRO A 282 -16.44 3.15 -25.17
C PRO A 282 -17.77 3.68 -24.61
N VAL A 283 -17.76 4.89 -24.06
CA VAL A 283 -18.94 5.55 -23.49
C VAL A 283 -19.10 6.96 -24.04
N GLU A 284 -20.36 7.37 -24.22
CA GLU A 284 -20.68 8.77 -24.47
C GLU A 284 -20.59 9.55 -23.18
N THR A 285 -19.97 10.74 -23.24
CA THR A 285 -19.73 11.55 -22.06
C THR A 285 -20.36 12.93 -22.21
N LYS A 286 -20.77 13.50 -21.07
CA LYS A 286 -21.22 14.89 -20.97
C LYS A 286 -20.55 15.57 -19.78
N ILE A 287 -19.89 16.69 -20.04
CA ILE A 287 -19.29 17.50 -18.96
C ILE A 287 -20.35 18.48 -18.46
N VAL A 288 -20.58 18.46 -17.14
CA VAL A 288 -21.56 19.33 -16.48
C VAL A 288 -21.00 19.93 -15.20
N PRO A 289 -21.49 21.13 -14.77
CA PRO A 289 -21.23 21.60 -13.41
C PRO A 289 -21.78 20.61 -12.38
N VAL A 290 -21.14 20.50 -11.21
CA VAL A 290 -21.55 19.52 -10.17
C VAL A 290 -22.92 19.85 -9.51
N ASP A 291 -23.41 21.05 -9.64
CA ASP A 291 -24.74 21.48 -9.18
C ASP A 291 -25.84 21.28 -10.23
N ALA A 292 -25.51 20.73 -11.41
CA ALA A 292 -26.39 20.49 -12.54
C ALA A 292 -26.23 19.09 -13.15
N ILE A 293 -25.91 18.08 -12.35
CA ILE A 293 -25.86 16.70 -12.80
C ILE A 293 -27.24 16.20 -13.16
N PRO A 294 -27.50 15.72 -14.40
CA PRO A 294 -28.80 15.19 -14.80
C PRO A 294 -29.22 13.98 -13.94
N ASP A 295 -30.52 13.87 -13.65
CA ASP A 295 -31.07 12.80 -12.82
C ASP A 295 -30.87 11.40 -13.44
N ASP A 296 -30.77 11.33 -14.77
CA ASP A 296 -30.61 10.11 -15.57
C ASP A 296 -29.14 9.80 -15.94
N MET A 297 -28.19 10.50 -15.36
CA MET A 297 -26.75 10.30 -15.61
C MET A 297 -25.97 10.09 -14.30
N GLU A 298 -24.79 9.53 -14.44
CA GLU A 298 -23.86 9.34 -13.32
C GLU A 298 -22.48 9.94 -13.63
N GLY A 299 -21.87 10.59 -12.64
CA GLY A 299 -20.53 11.13 -12.73
C GLY A 299 -19.48 10.02 -12.55
N CYS A 300 -18.55 9.92 -13.51
CA CYS A 300 -17.50 8.89 -13.53
C CYS A 300 -16.07 9.42 -13.55
N ASP A 301 -15.88 10.73 -13.74
CA ASP A 301 -14.59 11.41 -13.61
C ASP A 301 -14.80 12.88 -13.23
N ILE A 302 -13.75 13.55 -12.78
CA ILE A 302 -13.77 15.00 -12.59
C ILE A 302 -13.66 15.71 -13.95
N GLY A 303 -14.30 16.87 -14.06
CA GLY A 303 -14.25 17.67 -15.28
C GLY A 303 -12.98 18.53 -15.41
N PRO A 304 -12.79 19.19 -16.56
CA PRO A 304 -11.56 19.94 -16.86
C PRO A 304 -11.30 21.13 -15.90
N LYS A 305 -12.36 21.82 -15.44
CA LYS A 305 -12.20 22.90 -14.45
C LYS A 305 -11.76 22.38 -13.09
N SER A 306 -12.22 21.20 -12.71
CA SER A 306 -11.78 20.51 -11.49
C SER A 306 -10.32 20.07 -11.63
N CYS A 307 -9.91 19.58 -12.82
CA CYS A 307 -8.52 19.25 -13.10
C CYS A 307 -7.58 20.45 -12.90
N GLU A 308 -7.96 21.62 -13.43
CA GLU A 308 -7.19 22.87 -13.26
C GLU A 308 -7.12 23.27 -11.79
N LEU A 309 -8.25 23.30 -11.09
CA LEU A 309 -8.34 23.64 -9.68
C LEU A 309 -7.44 22.76 -8.80
N PHE A 310 -7.43 21.45 -9.05
CA PHE A 310 -6.65 20.49 -8.29
C PHE A 310 -5.15 20.59 -8.65
N ALA A 311 -4.84 20.75 -9.93
CA ALA A 311 -3.47 20.93 -10.40
C ALA A 311 -2.81 22.17 -9.80
N ASP A 312 -3.52 23.28 -9.70
CA ASP A 312 -3.00 24.52 -9.10
C ASP A 312 -2.67 24.35 -7.61
N ALA A 313 -3.53 23.65 -6.88
CA ALA A 313 -3.27 23.33 -5.47
C ALA A 313 -2.05 22.42 -5.32
N ILE A 314 -1.91 21.40 -6.17
CA ILE A 314 -0.78 20.47 -6.17
C ILE A 314 0.53 21.19 -6.52
N LYS A 315 0.54 22.04 -7.55
CA LYS A 315 1.74 22.77 -8.00
C LYS A 315 2.28 23.74 -6.95
N SER A 316 1.40 24.26 -6.09
CA SER A 316 1.80 25.17 -5.01
C SER A 316 2.34 24.46 -3.76
N ALA A 317 2.20 23.14 -3.69
CA ALA A 317 2.58 22.34 -2.51
C ALA A 317 4.09 22.11 -2.39
N LYS A 318 4.51 21.79 -1.15
CA LYS A 318 5.84 21.22 -0.85
C LYS A 318 5.77 19.74 -0.49
N THR A 319 4.65 19.30 0.00
CA THR A 319 4.36 17.87 0.27
C THR A 319 2.99 17.54 -0.29
N VAL A 320 2.88 16.44 -1.02
CA VAL A 320 1.60 15.91 -1.50
C VAL A 320 1.50 14.42 -1.20
N ILE A 321 0.38 14.03 -0.58
CA ILE A 321 -0.01 12.61 -0.45
C ILE A 321 -1.23 12.39 -1.35
N TRP A 322 -1.18 11.37 -2.19
CA TRP A 322 -2.30 10.98 -3.04
C TRP A 322 -2.72 9.54 -2.80
N ASN A 323 -4.01 9.32 -2.51
CA ASN A 323 -4.60 8.00 -2.29
C ASN A 323 -5.99 7.89 -2.92
N GLY A 324 -6.11 7.15 -4.01
CA GLY A 324 -7.33 6.87 -4.76
C GLY A 324 -7.51 7.72 -6.00
N PRO A 325 -7.99 7.11 -7.11
CA PRO A 325 -8.18 7.78 -8.41
C PRO A 325 -9.30 8.81 -8.37
N MET A 326 -9.28 9.74 -9.35
CA MET A 326 -10.26 10.80 -9.49
C MET A 326 -11.48 10.40 -10.32
N GLY A 327 -11.40 9.31 -11.07
CA GLY A 327 -12.42 8.76 -11.93
C GLY A 327 -12.18 7.27 -12.20
N VAL A 328 -12.93 6.74 -13.15
CA VAL A 328 -12.80 5.33 -13.63
C VAL A 328 -11.60 5.24 -14.56
N PHE A 329 -10.39 5.26 -14.01
CA PHE A 329 -9.14 5.38 -14.76
C PHE A 329 -8.84 4.15 -15.66
N GLU A 330 -9.49 3.03 -15.42
CA GLU A 330 -9.43 1.84 -16.26
C GLU A 330 -10.10 2.06 -17.62
N ASN A 331 -11.01 3.03 -17.71
CA ASN A 331 -11.62 3.46 -18.96
C ASN A 331 -10.87 4.65 -19.54
N PRO A 332 -10.30 4.54 -20.75
CA PRO A 332 -9.53 5.63 -21.36
C PRO A 332 -10.29 6.95 -21.51
N THR A 333 -11.63 6.89 -21.65
CA THR A 333 -12.49 8.09 -21.77
C THR A 333 -12.71 8.79 -20.43
N LEU A 334 -12.57 8.04 -19.31
CA LEU A 334 -12.88 8.49 -17.95
C LEU A 334 -11.62 8.59 -17.07
N ALA A 335 -10.43 8.56 -17.68
CA ALA A 335 -9.13 8.61 -16.99
C ALA A 335 -8.52 10.03 -16.92
N ALA A 336 -9.14 11.01 -17.55
CA ALA A 336 -8.55 12.34 -17.73
C ALA A 336 -8.28 13.05 -16.39
N GLY A 337 -9.17 12.93 -15.42
CA GLY A 337 -9.02 13.51 -14.09
C GLY A 337 -7.85 12.90 -13.31
N THR A 338 -7.76 11.58 -13.33
CA THR A 338 -6.65 10.86 -12.69
C THR A 338 -5.31 11.19 -13.35
N LEU A 339 -5.28 11.27 -14.69
CA LEU A 339 -4.10 11.68 -15.45
C LEU A 339 -3.68 13.13 -15.14
N ALA A 340 -4.63 14.05 -15.00
CA ALA A 340 -4.35 15.45 -14.67
C ALA A 340 -3.67 15.59 -13.30
N VAL A 341 -4.17 14.86 -12.29
CA VAL A 341 -3.55 14.81 -10.96
C VAL A 341 -2.15 14.19 -11.03
N ALA A 342 -1.99 13.06 -11.73
CA ALA A 342 -0.68 12.41 -11.89
C ALA A 342 0.35 13.32 -12.58
N LYS A 343 -0.06 14.05 -13.63
CA LYS A 343 0.81 15.02 -14.32
C LYS A 343 1.18 16.21 -13.42
N ALA A 344 0.21 16.75 -12.68
CA ALA A 344 0.48 17.86 -11.76
C ALA A 344 1.50 17.46 -10.68
N LEU A 345 1.42 16.24 -10.16
CA LEU A 345 2.41 15.67 -9.24
C LEU A 345 3.78 15.50 -9.91
N ALA A 346 3.81 14.93 -11.11
CA ALA A 346 5.05 14.69 -11.85
C ALA A 346 5.79 15.99 -12.26
N GLU A 347 5.06 17.09 -12.41
CA GLU A 347 5.58 18.42 -12.78
C GLU A 347 5.88 19.30 -11.55
N SER A 348 5.44 18.88 -10.36
CA SER A 348 5.65 19.65 -9.13
C SER A 348 7.05 19.42 -8.55
N GLU A 349 7.54 20.38 -7.77
CA GLU A 349 8.77 20.25 -6.97
C GLU A 349 8.50 19.66 -5.56
N ALA A 350 7.27 19.22 -5.30
CA ALA A 350 6.86 18.69 -4.02
C ALA A 350 7.44 17.30 -3.76
N VAL A 351 7.55 16.92 -2.50
CA VAL A 351 7.67 15.53 -2.10
C VAL A 351 6.33 14.86 -2.38
N THR A 352 6.28 13.98 -3.38
CA THR A 352 5.06 13.32 -3.86
C THR A 352 5.01 11.88 -3.39
N ILE A 353 3.98 11.54 -2.62
CA ILE A 353 3.78 10.22 -2.01
C ILE A 353 2.48 9.62 -2.53
N ILE A 354 2.60 8.47 -3.20
CA ILE A 354 1.45 7.74 -3.74
C ILE A 354 1.12 6.58 -2.81
N GLY A 355 -0.07 6.57 -2.26
CA GLY A 355 -0.60 5.50 -1.41
C GLY A 355 -1.78 4.79 -2.07
N GLY A 356 -1.93 3.51 -1.76
CA GLY A 356 -3.01 2.67 -2.30
C GLY A 356 -2.70 2.03 -3.65
N GLY A 357 -3.28 0.84 -3.85
CA GLY A 357 -3.01 0.03 -5.05
C GLY A 357 -3.48 0.69 -6.34
N ASP A 358 -4.67 1.29 -6.34
CA ASP A 358 -5.27 1.88 -7.54
C ASP A 358 -4.51 3.13 -8.00
N SER A 359 -4.10 4.00 -7.06
CA SER A 359 -3.28 5.17 -7.40
C SER A 359 -1.91 4.77 -7.94
N ALA A 360 -1.27 3.77 -7.32
CA ALA A 360 -0.01 3.23 -7.79
C ALA A 360 -0.15 2.61 -9.19
N ALA A 361 -1.21 1.82 -9.42
CA ALA A 361 -1.51 1.24 -10.73
C ALA A 361 -1.76 2.32 -11.80
N ALA A 362 -2.54 3.35 -11.46
CA ALA A 362 -2.82 4.47 -12.37
C ALA A 362 -1.53 5.20 -12.78
N VAL A 363 -0.69 5.58 -11.83
CA VAL A 363 0.58 6.27 -12.09
C VAL A 363 1.53 5.43 -12.95
N GLU A 364 1.60 4.12 -12.70
CA GLU A 364 2.41 3.18 -13.47
C GLU A 364 1.87 3.01 -14.90
N GLN A 365 0.54 2.81 -15.05
CA GLN A 365 -0.11 2.71 -16.37
C GLN A 365 0.12 3.96 -17.23
N MET A 366 0.19 5.11 -16.59
CA MET A 366 0.44 6.41 -17.24
C MET A 366 1.94 6.67 -17.51
N GLY A 367 2.84 5.77 -17.09
CA GLY A 367 4.29 5.91 -17.29
C GLY A 367 4.91 7.04 -16.46
N LEU A 368 4.29 7.42 -15.34
CA LEU A 368 4.74 8.53 -14.49
C LEU A 368 5.36 8.06 -13.16
N GLY A 369 5.53 6.75 -12.97
CA GLY A 369 6.04 6.17 -11.71
C GLY A 369 7.38 6.75 -11.29
N ASP A 370 8.33 6.86 -12.22
CA ASP A 370 9.68 7.36 -11.95
C ASP A 370 9.73 8.88 -11.63
N LYS A 371 8.62 9.58 -11.82
CA LYS A 371 8.49 11.00 -11.49
C LYS A 371 8.00 11.24 -10.06
N MET A 372 7.51 10.19 -9.39
CA MET A 372 7.04 10.28 -8.01
C MET A 372 8.21 10.10 -7.03
N THR A 373 8.22 10.87 -5.94
CA THR A 373 9.24 10.71 -4.90
C THR A 373 9.13 9.35 -4.24
N HIS A 374 7.91 8.88 -4.01
CA HIS A 374 7.65 7.58 -3.40
C HIS A 374 6.29 7.00 -3.82
N ILE A 375 6.31 5.75 -4.24
CA ILE A 375 5.09 4.94 -4.42
C ILE A 375 5.12 3.88 -3.33
N SER A 376 4.19 3.99 -2.38
CA SER A 376 4.14 3.05 -1.26
C SER A 376 3.76 1.64 -1.73
N THR A 377 4.47 0.67 -1.20
CA THR A 377 4.19 -0.76 -1.43
C THR A 377 3.14 -1.30 -0.47
N GLY A 378 2.70 -0.47 0.49
CA GLY A 378 1.91 -0.90 1.64
C GLY A 378 0.46 -1.24 1.36
N GLY A 379 -0.16 -0.74 0.29
CA GLY A 379 -1.58 -0.97 0.03
C GLY A 379 -2.46 -0.61 1.25
N GLY A 380 -3.09 -1.63 1.87
CA GLY A 380 -3.91 -1.45 3.08
C GLY A 380 -3.12 -0.92 4.28
N ALA A 381 -1.85 -1.32 4.44
CA ALA A 381 -1.00 -0.80 5.52
C ALA A 381 -0.72 0.70 5.36
N SER A 382 -0.52 1.17 4.12
CA SER A 382 -0.37 2.60 3.83
C SER A 382 -1.63 3.37 4.21
N LEU A 383 -2.81 2.81 3.90
CA LEU A 383 -4.08 3.44 4.26
C LEU A 383 -4.24 3.55 5.77
N GLU A 384 -4.02 2.47 6.51
CA GLU A 384 -4.09 2.47 7.98
C GLU A 384 -3.04 3.40 8.61
N TYR A 385 -1.85 3.51 8.01
CA TYR A 385 -0.84 4.46 8.45
C TYR A 385 -1.29 5.91 8.23
N LEU A 386 -1.93 6.21 7.10
CA LEU A 386 -2.54 7.51 6.83
C LEU A 386 -3.72 7.84 7.77
N GLU A 387 -4.41 6.82 8.29
CA GLU A 387 -5.42 6.96 9.34
C GLU A 387 -4.82 7.32 10.71
N GLY A 388 -3.49 7.29 10.86
CA GLY A 388 -2.80 7.49 12.13
C GLY A 388 -2.79 6.28 13.04
N LYS A 389 -3.13 5.09 12.52
CA LYS A 389 -3.09 3.84 13.28
C LYS A 389 -1.67 3.36 13.51
N VAL A 390 -1.48 2.76 14.67
CA VAL A 390 -0.24 2.01 14.97
C VAL A 390 -0.27 0.70 14.19
N LEU A 391 0.74 0.46 13.37
CA LEU A 391 0.89 -0.78 12.62
C LEU A 391 1.58 -1.83 13.51
N PRO A 392 0.95 -2.98 13.83
CA PRO A 392 1.52 -3.98 14.74
C PRO A 392 2.91 -4.48 14.32
N GLY A 393 3.10 -4.76 13.01
CA GLY A 393 4.39 -5.22 12.48
C GLY A 393 5.50 -4.17 12.53
N VAL A 394 5.16 -2.88 12.70
CA VAL A 394 6.13 -1.81 12.94
C VAL A 394 6.34 -1.60 14.43
N ALA A 395 5.26 -1.60 15.21
CA ALA A 395 5.31 -1.33 16.64
C ALA A 395 6.19 -2.33 17.40
N CYS A 396 6.18 -3.60 16.98
CA CYS A 396 6.95 -4.67 17.61
C CYS A 396 8.46 -4.64 17.34
N LEU A 397 8.94 -3.77 16.43
CA LEU A 397 10.37 -3.63 16.13
C LEU A 397 11.07 -2.76 17.17
N ASP A 398 12.37 -3.02 17.38
CA ASP A 398 13.23 -2.29 18.30
C ASP A 398 13.36 -0.81 17.92
N GLU A 399 13.39 0.04 18.90
CA GLU A 399 13.61 1.48 18.75
C GLU A 399 15.11 1.82 18.79
N LYS A 400 15.49 2.91 18.07
CA LYS A 400 16.85 3.47 18.13
C LYS A 400 17.13 4.14 19.44
#